data_0f7ed4f47e203c1c1ab5ba5bc5773bb0
#
_entry.id   0f7ed4f47e203c1c1ab5ba5bc5773bb0
#
_cell.length_a   1.000
_cell.length_b   1.000
_cell.length_c   1.000
_cell.angle_alpha   90.00
_cell.angle_beta   90.00
_cell.angle_gamma   90.00
#
_symmetry.space_group_name_H-M   'P 1'
#
loop_
_entity.id
_entity.type
_entity.pdbx_description
1 polymer ?
#
loop_
_entity_poly.entity_id
_entity_poly.type
_entity_poly.pdbx_seq_one_letter_code
_entity_poly.pdbx_strand_id
1 'polypeptide(L)'
;NPSYSHTVRFHYVNSNLTKGRTFMWMFSLRNTSDYIATNVEYNPGTIEIDGVQYLPLQFSSPVNLDGYWNLRTHLSYGFPLNFMKCNLNLMAGVSYSLVPSQINSQRNDASNIGYDANVVLGSNISENIDFTVSWMGTYNEAKNSLLSTAGKNRYFNHSANLALKWTFWKGMTLTGSASYVQYKGFTTDYNDEYLLCNVYLGKKVFKNRRGEVQIGVNDLLNQNRSFVRTTGSGWTQNATNSVIGRYYMVQFVYNLRHFGKRGSRNMADYDTAPKSDGGRRPMGPPPGGFRGGPGPRF
;
A
#
# COMPACT_ATOMS: atom_id res chain seq x y z
N ASN A 1 1.50 5.93 32.94
CA ASN A 1 2.20 7.19 32.68
C ASN A 1 1.93 7.66 31.26
N PRO A 2 1.99 8.98 30.99
CA PRO A 2 1.92 9.49 29.62
C PRO A 2 3.18 9.09 28.84
N SER A 3 3.02 8.78 27.55
CA SER A 3 4.14 8.48 26.66
C SER A 3 4.68 9.74 26.00
N TYR A 4 5.98 9.81 25.77
CA TYR A 4 6.66 10.92 25.12
C TYR A 4 7.28 10.47 23.80
N SER A 5 6.87 11.07 22.68
CA SER A 5 7.39 10.72 21.36
C SER A 5 8.27 11.84 20.79
N HIS A 6 9.49 11.48 20.43
CA HIS A 6 10.41 12.31 19.68
C HIS A 6 10.39 11.88 18.22
N THR A 7 10.16 12.81 17.31
CA THR A 7 10.09 12.50 15.88
C THR A 7 10.95 13.47 15.08
N VAL A 8 11.88 12.91 14.31
CA VAL A 8 12.67 13.64 13.30
C VAL A 8 12.14 13.28 11.94
N ARG A 9 11.84 14.27 11.12
CA ARG A 9 11.41 14.07 9.73
C ARG A 9 12.24 14.93 8.80
N PHE A 10 12.64 14.32 7.69
CA PHE A 10 13.33 15.00 6.62
C PHE A 10 12.61 14.71 5.31
N HIS A 11 12.44 15.75 4.50
CA HIS A 11 11.82 15.64 3.18
C HIS A 11 12.62 16.52 2.22
N TYR A 12 13.16 15.89 1.18
CA TYR A 12 13.88 16.56 0.12
C TYR A 12 13.27 16.23 -1.23
N VAL A 13 12.99 17.27 -2.01
CA VAL A 13 12.50 17.14 -3.39
C VAL A 13 13.35 17.99 -4.29
N ASN A 14 13.85 17.39 -5.36
CA ASN A 14 14.52 18.09 -6.45
C ASN A 14 13.82 17.73 -7.76
N SER A 15 13.28 18.73 -8.43
CA SER A 15 12.58 18.56 -9.70
C SER A 15 13.22 19.44 -10.78
N ASN A 16 13.63 18.79 -11.87
CA ASN A 16 14.12 19.46 -13.06
C ASN A 16 13.07 19.36 -14.15
N LEU A 17 12.24 20.41 -14.28
CA LEU A 17 11.14 20.46 -15.23
C LEU A 17 11.59 20.38 -16.69
N THR A 18 12.76 20.97 -17.01
CA THR A 18 13.32 20.95 -18.38
C THR A 18 13.69 19.55 -18.83
N LYS A 19 14.22 18.74 -17.93
CA LYS A 19 14.60 17.34 -18.19
C LYS A 19 13.53 16.34 -17.80
N GLY A 20 12.42 16.79 -17.20
CA GLY A 20 11.34 15.95 -16.71
C GLY A 20 11.76 14.96 -15.59
N ARG A 21 12.76 15.34 -14.79
CA ARG A 21 13.33 14.46 -13.75
C ARG A 21 12.91 14.95 -12.38
N THR A 22 12.51 14.01 -11.52
CA THR A 22 12.17 14.30 -10.12
C THR A 22 12.83 13.29 -9.21
N PHE A 23 13.55 13.79 -8.22
CA PHE A 23 14.10 13.01 -7.12
C PHE A 23 13.41 13.42 -5.83
N MET A 24 13.02 12.45 -5.02
CA MET A 24 12.44 12.66 -3.72
C MET A 24 13.07 11.72 -2.71
N TRP A 25 13.38 12.27 -1.55
CA TRP A 25 13.83 11.51 -0.39
C TRP A 25 13.01 11.89 0.84
N MET A 26 12.42 10.90 1.46
CA MET A 26 11.71 11.04 2.73
C MET A 26 12.37 10.18 3.78
N PHE A 27 12.55 10.75 4.96
CA PHE A 27 13.07 10.07 6.13
C PHE A 27 12.24 10.41 7.34
N SER A 28 11.96 9.44 8.19
CA SER A 28 11.24 9.62 9.46
C SER A 28 11.82 8.68 10.49
N LEU A 29 12.22 9.24 11.62
CA LEU A 29 12.67 8.49 12.78
C LEU A 29 11.82 8.91 13.97
N ARG A 30 11.24 7.92 14.66
CA ARG A 30 10.48 8.14 15.90
C ARG A 30 11.04 7.26 16.99
N ASN A 31 11.26 7.85 18.15
CA ASN A 31 11.48 7.17 19.41
C ASN A 31 10.36 7.55 20.39
N THR A 32 9.91 6.61 21.19
CA THR A 32 8.90 6.89 22.23
C THR A 32 9.37 6.29 23.55
N SER A 33 9.48 7.15 24.55
CA SER A 33 9.71 6.80 25.95
C SER A 33 8.37 6.58 26.65
N ASP A 34 8.35 5.71 27.66
CA ASP A 34 7.11 5.29 28.35
C ASP A 34 6.04 4.83 27.34
N TYR A 35 6.45 4.10 26.30
CA TYR A 35 5.53 3.61 25.28
C TYR A 35 4.43 2.76 25.93
N ILE A 36 3.17 3.07 25.62
CA ILE A 36 2.03 2.29 26.11
C ILE A 36 1.96 1.00 25.29
N ALA A 37 2.55 -0.04 25.83
CA ALA A 37 2.61 -1.39 25.30
C ALA A 37 1.50 -2.26 25.89
N THR A 38 1.41 -3.49 25.41
CA THR A 38 0.48 -4.49 25.93
C THR A 38 1.25 -5.58 26.65
N ASN A 39 0.82 -5.91 27.87
CA ASN A 39 1.15 -7.16 28.53
C ASN A 39 0.04 -8.17 28.23
N VAL A 40 0.41 -9.34 27.70
CA VAL A 40 -0.51 -10.45 27.42
C VAL A 40 -0.20 -11.59 28.37
N GLU A 41 -1.15 -11.95 29.20
CA GLU A 41 -1.03 -13.08 30.13
C GLU A 41 -1.89 -14.23 29.63
N TYR A 42 -1.28 -15.38 29.43
CA TYR A 42 -1.96 -16.62 29.07
C TYR A 42 -2.23 -17.45 30.33
N ASN A 43 -3.47 -17.89 30.50
CA ASN A 43 -3.95 -18.63 31.68
C ASN A 43 -3.60 -17.90 32.98
N PRO A 44 -4.01 -16.63 33.17
CA PRO A 44 -3.61 -15.84 34.34
C PRO A 44 -4.24 -16.33 35.66
N GLY A 45 -5.08 -17.38 35.62
CA GLY A 45 -5.89 -17.79 36.72
C GLY A 45 -7.18 -16.97 36.85
N THR A 46 -7.76 -16.96 38.06
CA THR A 46 -8.96 -16.17 38.31
C THR A 46 -8.58 -14.70 38.47
N ILE A 47 -9.22 -13.84 37.67
CA ILE A 47 -9.14 -12.39 37.78
C ILE A 47 -10.47 -11.82 38.25
N GLU A 48 -10.44 -10.77 39.06
CA GLU A 48 -11.62 -10.06 39.53
C GLU A 48 -11.74 -8.71 38.80
N ILE A 49 -12.88 -8.45 38.18
CA ILE A 49 -13.19 -7.18 37.54
C ILE A 49 -14.57 -6.74 38.04
N ASP A 50 -14.65 -5.56 38.64
CA ASP A 50 -15.89 -4.98 39.17
C ASP A 50 -16.62 -5.92 40.13
N GLY A 51 -15.88 -6.68 40.95
CA GLY A 51 -16.44 -7.63 41.91
C GLY A 51 -16.91 -8.97 41.32
N VAL A 52 -16.68 -9.19 40.03
CA VAL A 52 -17.00 -10.44 39.34
C VAL A 52 -15.72 -11.21 39.02
N GLN A 53 -15.72 -12.51 39.39
CA GLN A 53 -14.58 -13.38 39.11
C GLN A 53 -14.69 -14.01 37.72
N TYR A 54 -13.58 -13.91 36.93
CA TYR A 54 -13.44 -14.48 35.59
C TYR A 54 -12.26 -15.45 35.60
N LEU A 55 -12.33 -16.46 34.75
CA LEU A 55 -11.23 -17.39 34.43
C LEU A 55 -10.91 -17.30 32.92
N PRO A 56 -10.23 -16.24 32.48
CA PRO A 56 -9.93 -16.06 31.07
C PRO A 56 -8.78 -16.95 30.63
N LEU A 57 -8.81 -17.41 29.37
CA LEU A 57 -7.66 -18.04 28.71
C LEU A 57 -6.56 -17.05 28.40
N GLN A 58 -6.92 -15.79 28.22
CA GLN A 58 -6.01 -14.69 27.93
C GLN A 58 -6.53 -13.40 28.57
N PHE A 59 -5.61 -12.66 29.17
CA PHE A 59 -5.86 -11.32 29.69
C PHE A 59 -4.85 -10.35 29.11
N SER A 60 -5.30 -9.17 28.71
CA SER A 60 -4.45 -8.13 28.14
C SER A 60 -4.59 -6.84 28.91
N SER A 61 -3.48 -6.28 29.35
CA SER A 61 -3.41 -5.02 30.10
C SER A 61 -2.38 -4.08 29.51
N PRO A 62 -2.58 -2.75 29.61
CA PRO A 62 -1.59 -1.78 29.17
C PRO A 62 -0.42 -1.72 30.17
N VAL A 63 0.80 -1.56 29.64
CA VAL A 63 2.03 -1.38 30.41
C VAL A 63 2.91 -0.33 29.74
N ASN A 64 3.61 0.51 30.53
CA ASN A 64 4.58 1.44 29.99
C ASN A 64 5.94 0.77 29.86
N LEU A 65 6.52 0.82 28.66
CA LEU A 65 7.82 0.24 28.35
C LEU A 65 8.65 1.22 27.53
N ASP A 66 9.93 1.30 27.82
CA ASP A 66 10.88 2.03 26.98
C ASP A 66 11.40 1.19 25.83
N GLY A 67 11.89 1.87 24.78
CA GLY A 67 12.58 1.21 23.68
C GLY A 67 11.76 1.08 22.40
N TYR A 68 10.64 1.82 22.27
CA TYR A 68 9.95 1.90 21.00
C TYR A 68 10.73 2.73 19.98
N TRP A 69 11.02 2.13 18.81
CA TRP A 69 11.65 2.79 17.67
C TRP A 69 10.89 2.52 16.39
N ASN A 70 10.76 3.53 15.56
CA ASN A 70 10.23 3.39 14.20
C ASN A 70 11.03 4.29 13.26
N LEU A 71 11.69 3.66 12.29
CA LEU A 71 12.45 4.32 11.22
C LEU A 71 11.81 3.97 9.88
N ARG A 72 11.67 4.97 9.01
CA ARG A 72 11.26 4.79 7.62
C ARG A 72 12.07 5.73 6.74
N THR A 73 12.63 5.19 5.68
CA THR A 73 13.25 5.99 4.62
C THR A 73 12.74 5.52 3.27
N HIS A 74 12.50 6.46 2.39
CA HIS A 74 11.96 6.20 1.07
C HIS A 74 12.59 7.13 0.05
N LEU A 75 13.12 6.54 -1.02
CA LEU A 75 13.72 7.21 -2.16
C LEU A 75 12.85 7.00 -3.38
N SER A 76 12.66 8.04 -4.17
CA SER A 76 11.95 7.97 -5.44
C SER A 76 12.70 8.76 -6.51
N TYR A 77 12.84 8.19 -7.70
CA TYR A 77 13.46 8.85 -8.85
C TYR A 77 12.65 8.59 -10.11
N GLY A 78 12.07 9.67 -10.66
CA GLY A 78 11.31 9.64 -11.89
C GLY A 78 12.06 10.33 -13.02
N PHE A 79 12.05 9.75 -14.22
CA PHE A 79 12.66 10.32 -15.40
C PHE A 79 12.06 9.79 -16.71
N PRO A 80 12.06 10.59 -17.80
CA PRO A 80 11.59 10.16 -19.10
C PRO A 80 12.60 9.26 -19.81
N LEU A 81 12.10 8.20 -20.44
CA LEU A 81 12.80 7.36 -21.40
C LEU A 81 12.42 7.80 -22.81
N ASN A 82 13.10 8.80 -23.34
CA ASN A 82 12.71 9.45 -24.60
C ASN A 82 12.71 8.50 -25.80
N PHE A 83 13.62 7.51 -25.83
CA PHE A 83 13.70 6.52 -26.91
C PHE A 83 12.49 5.59 -26.98
N MET A 84 11.82 5.34 -25.82
CA MET A 84 10.59 4.54 -25.75
C MET A 84 9.33 5.40 -25.60
N LYS A 85 9.47 6.72 -25.49
CA LYS A 85 8.37 7.63 -25.13
C LYS A 85 7.61 7.17 -23.90
N CYS A 86 8.32 6.83 -22.85
CA CYS A 86 7.79 6.36 -21.57
C CYS A 86 8.39 7.16 -20.42
N ASN A 87 7.72 7.12 -19.27
CA ASN A 87 8.24 7.65 -18.02
C ASN A 87 8.55 6.48 -17.10
N LEU A 88 9.76 6.45 -16.54
CA LEU A 88 10.19 5.46 -15.57
C LEU A 88 10.24 6.09 -14.19
N ASN A 89 9.61 5.44 -13.21
CA ASN A 89 9.70 5.79 -11.81
C ASN A 89 10.28 4.61 -11.03
N LEU A 90 11.34 4.86 -10.30
CA LEU A 90 12.01 3.92 -9.42
C LEU A 90 11.79 4.37 -7.99
N MET A 91 11.42 3.45 -7.12
CA MET A 91 11.26 3.70 -5.70
C MET A 91 11.93 2.59 -4.90
N ALA A 92 12.56 2.97 -3.80
CA ALA A 92 13.15 2.02 -2.85
C ALA A 92 12.94 2.55 -1.43
N GLY A 93 12.63 1.66 -0.51
CA GLY A 93 12.38 2.00 0.87
C GLY A 93 12.98 1.00 1.84
N VAL A 94 13.27 1.49 3.05
CA VAL A 94 13.64 0.68 4.20
C VAL A 94 12.79 1.13 5.38
N SER A 95 12.22 0.17 6.08
CA SER A 95 11.50 0.39 7.33
C SER A 95 12.08 -0.49 8.43
N TYR A 96 12.18 0.07 9.62
CA TYR A 96 12.55 -0.66 10.82
C TYR A 96 11.61 -0.27 11.95
N SER A 97 11.10 -1.25 12.67
CA SER A 97 10.36 -1.00 13.89
C SER A 97 10.81 -1.93 15.00
N LEU A 98 10.92 -1.39 16.19
CA LEU A 98 11.12 -2.12 17.42
C LEU A 98 9.96 -1.76 18.35
N VAL A 99 9.16 -2.76 18.71
CA VAL A 99 7.96 -2.60 19.51
C VAL A 99 8.12 -3.44 20.78
N PRO A 100 8.32 -2.81 21.94
CA PRO A 100 8.36 -3.54 23.21
C PRO A 100 6.95 -3.98 23.59
N SER A 101 6.84 -5.15 24.21
CA SER A 101 5.63 -5.74 24.76
C SER A 101 5.98 -6.63 25.95
N GLN A 102 4.99 -7.21 26.60
CA GLN A 102 5.20 -8.25 27.61
C GLN A 102 4.31 -9.45 27.32
N ILE A 103 4.83 -10.64 27.61
CA ILE A 103 4.10 -11.92 27.56
C ILE A 103 4.34 -12.60 28.90
N ASN A 104 3.27 -12.86 29.65
CA ASN A 104 3.34 -13.38 31.02
C ASN A 104 4.34 -12.57 31.90
N SER A 105 4.22 -11.23 31.81
CA SER A 105 5.09 -10.28 32.53
C SER A 105 6.58 -10.32 32.17
N GLN A 106 6.97 -11.10 31.16
CA GLN A 106 8.32 -11.11 30.60
C GLN A 106 8.42 -10.18 29.40
N ARG A 107 9.46 -9.36 29.34
CA ARG A 107 9.68 -8.43 28.23
C ARG A 107 9.89 -9.17 26.92
N ASN A 108 9.12 -8.78 25.91
CA ASN A 108 9.26 -9.23 24.54
C ASN A 108 9.48 -8.03 23.62
N ASP A 109 10.61 -8.01 22.93
CA ASP A 109 10.93 -7.00 21.94
C ASP A 109 10.67 -7.58 20.54
N ALA A 110 9.63 -7.07 19.87
CA ALA A 110 9.29 -7.42 18.51
C ALA A 110 9.96 -6.44 17.54
N SER A 111 10.94 -6.93 16.77
CA SER A 111 11.60 -6.15 15.73
C SER A 111 11.15 -6.60 14.35
N ASN A 112 10.90 -5.63 13.48
CA ASN A 112 10.59 -5.88 12.07
C ASN A 112 11.45 -4.96 11.20
N ILE A 113 12.13 -5.55 10.23
CA ILE A 113 12.84 -4.83 9.16
C ILE A 113 12.18 -5.16 7.83
N GLY A 114 11.85 -4.14 7.07
CA GLY A 114 11.24 -4.24 5.75
C GLY A 114 12.06 -3.51 4.70
N TYR A 115 12.18 -4.12 3.52
CA TYR A 115 12.74 -3.52 2.32
C TYR A 115 11.68 -3.55 1.24
N ASP A 116 11.46 -2.42 0.60
CA ASP A 116 10.54 -2.32 -0.52
C ASP A 116 11.24 -1.74 -1.75
N ALA A 117 10.87 -2.24 -2.91
CA ALA A 117 11.29 -1.70 -4.19
C ALA A 117 10.09 -1.68 -5.14
N ASN A 118 9.97 -0.61 -5.92
CA ASN A 118 8.90 -0.44 -6.89
C ASN A 118 9.46 0.18 -8.17
N VAL A 119 9.05 -0.38 -9.30
CA VAL A 119 9.39 0.11 -10.64
C VAL A 119 8.10 0.32 -11.39
N VAL A 120 7.88 1.53 -11.92
CA VAL A 120 6.69 1.86 -12.71
C VAL A 120 7.13 2.46 -14.04
N LEU A 121 6.71 1.83 -15.13
CA LEU A 121 6.88 2.32 -16.49
C LEU A 121 5.51 2.72 -17.04
N GLY A 122 5.32 4.01 -17.24
CA GLY A 122 4.09 4.56 -17.85
C GLY A 122 4.34 5.03 -19.26
N SER A 123 3.39 4.74 -20.15
CA SER A 123 3.48 5.18 -21.55
C SER A 123 3.22 6.68 -21.70
N ASN A 124 3.90 7.28 -22.65
CA ASN A 124 3.64 8.63 -23.15
C ASN A 124 3.74 8.64 -24.68
N ILE A 125 3.26 7.57 -25.31
CA ILE A 125 3.43 7.30 -26.73
C ILE A 125 2.44 8.09 -27.57
N SER A 126 1.15 7.99 -27.25
CA SER A 126 0.07 8.69 -27.96
C SER A 126 -1.21 8.71 -27.14
N GLU A 127 -2.17 9.54 -27.55
CA GLU A 127 -3.52 9.57 -26.96
C GLU A 127 -4.33 8.27 -27.20
N ASN A 128 -3.88 7.43 -28.10
CA ASN A 128 -4.56 6.19 -28.48
C ASN A 128 -4.03 4.96 -27.76
N ILE A 129 -2.80 5.01 -27.26
CA ILE A 129 -2.16 3.91 -26.56
C ILE A 129 -1.68 4.43 -25.21
N ASP A 130 -2.26 3.88 -24.16
CA ASP A 130 -1.87 4.13 -22.79
C ASP A 130 -1.63 2.79 -22.11
N PHE A 131 -0.43 2.58 -21.57
CA PHE A 131 -0.11 1.42 -20.77
C PHE A 131 0.74 1.80 -19.57
N THR A 132 0.58 1.02 -18.54
CA THR A 132 1.42 1.08 -17.35
C THR A 132 1.85 -0.33 -16.99
N VAL A 133 3.16 -0.51 -16.84
CA VAL A 133 3.75 -1.73 -16.29
C VAL A 133 4.37 -1.38 -14.95
N SER A 134 4.06 -2.13 -13.93
CA SER A 134 4.68 -1.94 -12.63
C SER A 134 5.08 -3.27 -11.99
N TRP A 135 6.14 -3.21 -11.23
CA TRP A 135 6.58 -4.28 -10.36
C TRP A 135 6.86 -3.72 -8.98
N MET A 136 6.37 -4.40 -7.97
CA MET A 136 6.63 -4.08 -6.56
C MET A 136 7.08 -5.35 -5.85
N GLY A 137 8.16 -5.24 -5.09
CA GLY A 137 8.65 -6.29 -4.21
C GLY A 137 8.83 -5.77 -2.79
N THR A 138 8.47 -6.60 -1.81
CA THR A 138 8.63 -6.29 -0.39
C THR A 138 9.22 -7.50 0.31
N TYR A 139 10.35 -7.31 0.97
CA TYR A 139 10.96 -8.30 1.84
C TYR A 139 10.84 -7.86 3.29
N ASN A 140 10.37 -8.75 4.15
CA ASN A 140 10.22 -8.48 5.58
C ASN A 140 10.89 -9.56 6.40
N GLU A 141 11.53 -9.16 7.49
CA GLU A 141 12.08 -10.03 8.51
C GLU A 141 11.57 -9.57 9.88
N ALA A 142 10.78 -10.43 10.54
CA ALA A 142 10.26 -10.19 11.88
C ALA A 142 10.95 -11.12 12.88
N LYS A 143 11.32 -10.57 14.04
CA LYS A 143 11.94 -11.30 15.16
C LYS A 143 11.24 -10.91 16.45
N ASN A 144 11.07 -11.89 17.33
CA ASN A 144 10.57 -11.70 18.70
C ASN A 144 11.59 -12.25 19.68
N SER A 145 11.90 -11.52 20.73
CA SER A 145 12.95 -11.90 21.67
C SER A 145 12.59 -13.14 22.50
N LEU A 146 11.33 -13.31 22.90
CA LEU A 146 10.87 -14.47 23.65
C LEU A 146 10.55 -15.70 22.79
N LEU A 147 10.24 -15.50 21.52
CA LEU A 147 9.88 -16.58 20.59
C LEU A 147 11.05 -17.00 19.70
N SER A 148 12.27 -16.95 20.23
CA SER A 148 13.50 -17.24 19.46
C SER A 148 13.52 -18.64 18.84
N THR A 149 12.73 -19.59 19.37
CA THR A 149 12.59 -20.94 18.86
C THR A 149 11.65 -21.06 17.65
N ALA A 150 10.79 -20.07 17.42
CA ALA A 150 9.80 -20.09 16.33
C ALA A 150 10.33 -19.56 14.99
N GLY A 151 11.65 -19.39 14.87
CA GLY A 151 12.28 -19.01 13.61
C GLY A 151 12.12 -17.55 13.23
N LYS A 152 13.08 -17.07 12.46
CA LYS A 152 13.01 -15.78 11.79
C LYS A 152 11.87 -15.83 10.79
N ASN A 153 10.77 -15.10 11.03
CA ASN A 153 9.71 -14.96 10.07
C ASN A 153 10.18 -14.05 8.93
N ARG A 154 10.66 -14.66 7.87
CA ARG A 154 11.08 -13.98 6.65
C ARG A 154 10.07 -14.25 5.57
N TYR A 155 9.62 -13.20 4.89
CA TYR A 155 8.74 -13.36 3.77
C TYR A 155 9.02 -12.33 2.68
N PHE A 156 8.81 -12.76 1.46
CA PHE A 156 8.94 -11.95 0.27
C PHE A 156 7.62 -11.97 -0.49
N ASN A 157 7.07 -10.78 -0.72
CA ASN A 157 5.90 -10.60 -1.54
C ASN A 157 6.30 -9.80 -2.76
N HIS A 158 5.84 -10.19 -3.93
CA HIS A 158 5.95 -9.31 -5.08
C HIS A 158 4.68 -9.33 -5.93
N SER A 159 4.47 -8.24 -6.64
CA SER A 159 3.41 -8.14 -7.63
C SER A 159 3.93 -7.49 -8.91
N ALA A 160 3.46 -7.99 -10.03
CA ALA A 160 3.68 -7.40 -11.34
C ALA A 160 2.31 -7.05 -11.94
N ASN A 161 2.16 -5.79 -12.37
CA ASN A 161 0.89 -5.30 -12.90
C ASN A 161 1.09 -4.72 -14.30
N LEU A 162 0.17 -5.03 -15.17
CA LEU A 162 0.02 -4.45 -16.49
C LEU A 162 -1.37 -3.85 -16.61
N ALA A 163 -1.45 -2.59 -16.99
CA ALA A 163 -2.68 -1.96 -17.44
C ALA A 163 -2.49 -1.46 -18.87
N LEU A 164 -3.45 -1.70 -19.73
CA LEU A 164 -3.44 -1.30 -21.13
C LEU A 164 -4.78 -0.68 -21.51
N LYS A 165 -4.73 0.46 -22.18
CA LYS A 165 -5.87 1.04 -22.88
C LYS A 165 -5.44 1.40 -24.29
N TRP A 166 -6.02 0.73 -25.25
CA TRP A 166 -5.74 0.93 -26.67
C TRP A 166 -7.01 1.34 -27.42
N THR A 167 -6.96 2.50 -28.06
CA THR A 167 -8.02 2.97 -28.95
C THR A 167 -7.57 2.76 -30.39
N PHE A 168 -8.30 1.96 -31.14
CA PHE A 168 -7.97 1.61 -32.50
C PHE A 168 -9.19 1.79 -33.43
N TRP A 169 -9.10 1.34 -34.61
CA TRP A 169 -10.09 1.36 -35.67
C TRP A 169 -11.45 2.03 -35.35
N LYS A 170 -11.66 3.26 -35.87
CA LYS A 170 -12.91 4.04 -35.74
C LYS A 170 -13.45 4.17 -34.28
N GLY A 171 -12.53 4.16 -33.28
CA GLY A 171 -12.89 4.35 -31.89
C GLY A 171 -13.31 3.08 -31.14
N MET A 172 -12.92 1.91 -31.66
CA MET A 172 -12.90 0.70 -30.81
C MET A 172 -11.85 0.85 -29.72
N THR A 173 -12.13 0.33 -28.55
CA THR A 173 -11.22 0.35 -27.40
C THR A 173 -11.01 -1.05 -26.88
N LEU A 174 -9.76 -1.37 -26.58
CA LEU A 174 -9.37 -2.53 -25.79
C LEU A 174 -8.81 -2.02 -24.47
N THR A 175 -9.43 -2.40 -23.37
CA THR A 175 -8.93 -2.11 -22.02
C THR A 175 -8.64 -3.44 -21.35
N GLY A 176 -7.43 -3.58 -20.83
CA GLY A 176 -7.01 -4.80 -20.14
C GLY A 176 -6.18 -4.49 -18.93
N SER A 177 -6.26 -5.36 -17.93
CA SER A 177 -5.35 -5.38 -16.81
C SER A 177 -4.97 -6.81 -16.45
N ALA A 178 -3.71 -6.99 -16.10
CA ALA A 178 -3.20 -8.23 -15.55
C ALA A 178 -2.42 -7.92 -14.26
N SER A 179 -2.67 -8.65 -13.21
CA SER A 179 -2.00 -8.49 -11.91
C SER A 179 -1.56 -9.86 -11.43
N TYR A 180 -0.27 -10.11 -11.48
CA TYR A 180 0.36 -11.29 -10.89
C TYR A 180 0.81 -10.96 -9.47
N VAL A 181 0.44 -11.80 -8.52
CA VAL A 181 0.82 -11.65 -7.10
C VAL A 181 1.41 -12.96 -6.62
N GLN A 182 2.53 -12.88 -5.94
CA GLN A 182 3.17 -14.04 -5.33
C GLN A 182 3.62 -13.73 -3.89
N TYR A 183 3.31 -14.65 -2.99
CA TYR A 183 3.74 -14.66 -1.60
C TYR A 183 4.69 -15.83 -1.37
N LYS A 184 5.91 -15.58 -0.87
CA LYS A 184 6.93 -16.61 -0.58
C LYS A 184 7.49 -16.46 0.83
N GLY A 185 7.85 -17.58 1.45
CA GLY A 185 8.64 -17.61 2.69
C GLY A 185 7.82 -17.62 3.97
N PHE A 186 6.52 -17.88 3.89
CA PHE A 186 5.74 -18.21 5.07
C PHE A 186 6.08 -19.64 5.53
N THR A 187 6.20 -19.81 6.85
CA THR A 187 6.48 -21.12 7.46
C THR A 187 5.81 -22.25 6.70
N THR A 188 6.61 -23.14 6.22
CA THR A 188 6.50 -24.47 5.58
C THR A 188 5.40 -24.73 4.54
N ASP A 189 4.20 -24.10 4.58
CA ASP A 189 3.10 -24.57 3.73
C ASP A 189 2.33 -23.46 2.97
N TYR A 190 2.78 -22.21 2.99
CA TYR A 190 2.03 -21.15 2.35
C TYR A 190 2.84 -20.32 1.35
N ASN A 191 3.06 -20.90 0.19
CA ASN A 191 3.39 -20.15 -1.02
C ASN A 191 2.09 -20.01 -1.83
N ASP A 192 1.58 -18.80 -1.98
CA ASP A 192 0.39 -18.54 -2.80
C ASP A 192 0.76 -17.64 -3.97
N GLU A 193 0.20 -17.97 -5.11
CA GLU A 193 0.34 -17.16 -6.31
C GLU A 193 -0.97 -17.15 -7.09
N TYR A 194 -1.28 -16.02 -7.70
CA TYR A 194 -2.44 -15.91 -8.56
C TYR A 194 -2.26 -14.82 -9.61
N LEU A 195 -2.97 -14.97 -10.72
CA LEU A 195 -3.00 -14.04 -11.84
C LEU A 195 -4.43 -13.57 -12.07
N LEU A 196 -4.69 -12.28 -11.78
CA LEU A 196 -5.94 -11.62 -12.09
C LEU A 196 -5.86 -10.98 -13.46
N CYS A 197 -6.78 -11.35 -14.35
CA CYS A 197 -6.87 -10.78 -15.69
C CYS A 197 -8.28 -10.24 -15.93
N ASN A 198 -8.36 -8.96 -16.31
CA ASN A 198 -9.61 -8.31 -16.72
C ASN A 198 -9.46 -7.80 -18.15
N VAL A 199 -10.45 -8.02 -19.00
CA VAL A 199 -10.42 -7.62 -20.40
C VAL A 199 -11.77 -7.04 -20.81
N TYR A 200 -11.75 -5.88 -21.44
CA TYR A 200 -12.93 -5.18 -21.94
C TYR A 200 -12.73 -4.75 -23.40
N LEU A 201 -13.71 -5.02 -24.22
CA LEU A 201 -13.82 -4.49 -25.56
C LEU A 201 -14.91 -3.42 -25.58
N GLY A 202 -14.56 -2.25 -26.07
CA GLY A 202 -15.47 -1.10 -26.06
C GLY A 202 -15.55 -0.39 -27.38
N LYS A 203 -16.52 0.50 -27.47
CA LYS A 203 -16.75 1.39 -28.59
C LYS A 203 -17.04 2.79 -28.10
N LYS A 204 -16.24 3.76 -28.56
CA LYS A 204 -16.55 5.17 -28.36
C LYS A 204 -17.76 5.55 -29.18
N VAL A 205 -18.76 6.12 -28.52
CA VAL A 205 -20.02 6.55 -29.09
C VAL A 205 -20.16 8.07 -29.04
N PHE A 206 -21.15 8.60 -29.78
CA PHE A 206 -21.40 10.01 -30.03
C PHE A 206 -20.35 10.70 -30.95
N LYS A 207 -20.77 11.76 -31.66
CA LYS A 207 -19.90 12.54 -32.53
C LYS A 207 -18.67 13.13 -31.83
N ASN A 208 -18.79 13.44 -30.53
CA ASN A 208 -17.72 13.98 -29.71
C ASN A 208 -16.86 12.91 -29.02
N ARG A 209 -17.13 11.62 -29.22
CA ARG A 209 -16.45 10.46 -28.61
C ARG A 209 -16.40 10.50 -27.08
N ARG A 210 -17.40 11.13 -26.45
CA ARG A 210 -17.46 11.26 -24.99
C ARG A 210 -18.08 10.05 -24.30
N GLY A 211 -18.94 9.32 -24.98
CA GLY A 211 -19.50 8.08 -24.48
C GLY A 211 -18.65 6.89 -24.90
N GLU A 212 -18.60 5.87 -24.08
CA GLU A 212 -17.97 4.58 -24.37
C GLU A 212 -18.84 3.48 -23.80
N VAL A 213 -19.25 2.53 -24.64
CA VAL A 213 -19.91 1.29 -24.23
C VAL A 213 -18.87 0.20 -24.25
N GLN A 214 -18.76 -0.53 -23.14
CA GLN A 214 -17.79 -1.63 -23.01
C GLN A 214 -18.51 -2.89 -22.55
N ILE A 215 -18.08 -4.03 -23.07
CA ILE A 215 -18.41 -5.36 -22.58
C ILE A 215 -17.12 -6.06 -22.20
N GLY A 216 -17.10 -6.77 -21.11
CA GLY A 216 -15.88 -7.43 -20.69
C GLY A 216 -16.11 -8.47 -19.61
N VAL A 217 -15.00 -9.05 -19.22
CA VAL A 217 -14.90 -10.07 -18.19
C VAL A 217 -13.89 -9.64 -17.13
N ASN A 218 -14.30 -9.74 -15.90
CA ASN A 218 -13.43 -9.64 -14.73
C ASN A 218 -13.03 -11.04 -14.29
N ASP A 219 -11.78 -11.14 -13.84
CA ASP A 219 -11.18 -12.39 -13.43
C ASP A 219 -11.34 -13.50 -14.49
N LEU A 220 -10.79 -13.23 -15.67
CA LEU A 220 -10.84 -14.15 -16.82
C LEU A 220 -10.37 -15.57 -16.48
N LEU A 221 -9.39 -15.70 -15.59
CA LEU A 221 -8.79 -16.98 -15.19
C LEU A 221 -9.48 -17.62 -13.99
N ASN A 222 -10.43 -16.92 -13.35
CA ASN A 222 -11.13 -17.34 -12.13
C ASN A 222 -10.17 -17.71 -10.99
N GLN A 223 -9.16 -16.87 -10.79
CA GLN A 223 -8.12 -17.06 -9.78
C GLN A 223 -8.18 -16.03 -8.66
N ASN A 224 -9.24 -15.19 -8.62
CA ASN A 224 -9.38 -14.17 -7.60
C ASN A 224 -9.42 -14.82 -6.19
N ARG A 225 -8.54 -14.34 -5.34
CA ARG A 225 -8.43 -14.77 -3.94
C ARG A 225 -8.18 -13.55 -3.07
N SER A 226 -8.77 -13.55 -1.88
CA SER A 226 -8.47 -12.53 -0.89
C SER A 226 -7.79 -13.20 0.29
N PHE A 227 -6.50 -12.99 0.37
CA PHE A 227 -5.69 -13.43 1.48
C PHE A 227 -4.99 -12.23 2.11
N VAL A 228 -5.13 -12.07 3.42
CA VAL A 228 -4.44 -11.04 4.18
C VAL A 228 -3.74 -11.70 5.35
N ARG A 229 -2.45 -11.44 5.48
CA ARG A 229 -1.67 -11.84 6.64
C ARG A 229 -1.30 -10.61 7.45
N THR A 230 -1.58 -10.66 8.74
CA THR A 230 -1.17 -9.64 9.70
C THR A 230 -0.33 -10.29 10.78
N THR A 231 0.82 -9.69 11.07
CA THR A 231 1.73 -10.16 12.11
C THR A 231 1.84 -9.07 13.18
N GLY A 232 1.56 -9.42 14.41
CA GLY A 232 1.74 -8.58 15.59
C GLY A 232 2.84 -9.09 16.51
N SER A 233 2.98 -8.46 17.67
CA SER A 233 3.90 -8.93 18.70
C SER A 233 3.35 -10.20 19.36
N GLY A 234 3.86 -11.37 18.95
CA GLY A 234 3.46 -12.65 19.52
C GLY A 234 2.31 -13.38 18.81
N TRP A 235 1.76 -12.85 17.70
CA TRP A 235 0.72 -13.51 16.93
C TRP A 235 0.84 -13.27 15.43
N THR A 236 0.31 -14.21 14.65
CA THR A 236 0.13 -14.08 13.21
C THR A 236 -1.29 -14.49 12.85
N GLN A 237 -1.98 -13.65 12.13
CA GLN A 237 -3.34 -13.89 11.65
C GLN A 237 -3.34 -14.04 10.14
N ASN A 238 -3.95 -15.12 9.65
CA ASN A 238 -4.28 -15.33 8.24
C ASN A 238 -5.77 -15.15 8.07
N ALA A 239 -6.19 -14.22 7.23
CA ALA A 239 -7.58 -14.01 6.89
C ALA A 239 -7.81 -14.33 5.41
N THR A 240 -8.73 -15.25 5.13
CA THR A 240 -9.20 -15.54 3.79
C THR A 240 -10.66 -15.08 3.69
N ASN A 241 -10.93 -14.17 2.76
CA ASN A 241 -12.28 -13.65 2.56
C ASN A 241 -12.88 -14.26 1.29
N SER A 242 -14.20 -14.48 1.30
CA SER A 242 -14.92 -14.84 0.09
C SER A 242 -14.89 -13.68 -0.89
N VAL A 243 -14.52 -13.95 -2.12
CA VAL A 243 -14.43 -12.95 -3.20
C VAL A 243 -15.33 -13.35 -4.35
N ILE A 244 -15.78 -12.36 -5.12
CA ILE A 244 -16.49 -12.61 -6.36
C ILE A 244 -15.47 -13.16 -7.35
N GLY A 245 -15.71 -14.35 -7.88
CA GLY A 245 -14.92 -14.95 -8.96
C GLY A 245 -15.22 -14.29 -10.30
N ARG A 246 -15.09 -15.05 -11.39
CA ARG A 246 -15.31 -14.55 -12.75
C ARG A 246 -16.73 -14.02 -12.94
N TYR A 247 -16.85 -12.82 -13.49
CA TYR A 247 -18.13 -12.25 -13.90
C TYR A 247 -18.02 -11.41 -15.15
N TYR A 248 -19.12 -11.32 -15.90
CA TYR A 248 -19.22 -10.51 -17.10
C TYR A 248 -19.91 -9.19 -16.78
N MET A 249 -19.47 -8.11 -17.41
CA MET A 249 -20.02 -6.80 -17.18
C MET A 249 -20.21 -6.04 -18.48
N VAL A 250 -21.31 -5.31 -18.56
CA VAL A 250 -21.55 -4.27 -19.57
C VAL A 250 -21.53 -2.94 -18.84
N GLN A 251 -20.74 -1.99 -19.31
CA GLN A 251 -20.66 -0.68 -18.71
C GLN A 251 -20.74 0.42 -19.76
N PHE A 252 -21.33 1.54 -19.34
CA PHE A 252 -21.36 2.78 -20.11
C PHE A 252 -20.58 3.84 -19.35
N VAL A 253 -19.57 4.42 -20.01
CA VAL A 253 -18.73 5.48 -19.45
C VAL A 253 -18.97 6.75 -20.23
N TYR A 254 -19.31 7.85 -19.53
CA TYR A 254 -19.47 9.15 -20.16
C TYR A 254 -18.50 10.15 -19.56
N ASN A 255 -17.63 10.71 -20.40
CA ASN A 255 -16.60 11.68 -20.00
C ASN A 255 -17.16 13.10 -20.07
N LEU A 256 -17.48 13.67 -18.92
CA LEU A 256 -17.82 15.08 -18.80
C LEU A 256 -16.55 15.93 -18.92
N ARG A 257 -16.49 16.80 -19.93
CA ARG A 257 -15.42 17.81 -19.95
C ARG A 257 -15.75 18.89 -18.93
N HIS A 258 -14.77 19.27 -18.12
CA HIS A 258 -14.90 20.48 -17.33
C HIS A 258 -15.21 21.67 -18.23
N PHE A 259 -16.27 22.40 -17.89
CA PHE A 259 -16.60 23.68 -18.53
C PHE A 259 -15.60 24.74 -18.04
N GLY A 260 -14.45 24.81 -18.65
CA GLY A 260 -13.48 25.87 -18.51
C GLY A 260 -12.81 26.05 -19.86
N LYS A 261 -12.83 27.25 -20.43
CA LYS A 261 -11.94 27.57 -21.54
C LYS A 261 -10.53 27.20 -21.09
N ARG A 262 -9.99 26.14 -21.64
CA ARG A 262 -8.58 25.82 -21.55
C ARG A 262 -7.83 26.84 -22.38
N GLY A 263 -7.62 28.05 -21.82
CA GLY A 263 -6.49 28.83 -22.25
C GLY A 263 -5.28 27.93 -22.08
N SER A 264 -4.45 27.85 -23.09
CA SER A 264 -3.11 27.26 -23.01
C SER A 264 -2.43 27.86 -21.80
N ARG A 265 -2.54 27.23 -20.64
CA ARG A 265 -1.72 27.55 -19.48
C ARG A 265 -0.37 26.93 -19.78
N ASN A 266 0.53 27.75 -20.28
CA ASN A 266 1.96 27.43 -20.24
C ASN A 266 2.31 27.09 -18.79
N MET A 267 3.16 26.09 -18.58
CA MET A 267 3.66 25.68 -17.27
C MET A 267 4.28 26.82 -16.44
N ALA A 268 4.57 27.97 -17.07
CA ALA A 268 5.03 29.20 -16.43
C ALA A 268 3.97 29.90 -15.56
N ASP A 269 2.68 29.59 -15.74
CA ASP A 269 1.60 30.23 -14.97
C ASP A 269 1.40 29.65 -13.56
N TYR A 270 2.12 28.60 -13.19
CA TYR A 270 2.06 28.07 -11.83
C TYR A 270 2.81 28.90 -10.79
N ASP A 271 3.74 29.75 -11.22
CA ASP A 271 4.51 30.62 -10.30
C ASP A 271 3.80 31.92 -9.94
N THR A 272 2.67 32.24 -10.57
CA THR A 272 1.92 33.50 -10.33
C THR A 272 0.55 33.31 -9.67
N ALA A 273 0.25 32.11 -9.13
CA ALA A 273 -0.96 31.93 -8.34
C ALA A 273 -0.88 32.75 -7.06
N PRO A 274 -1.91 33.58 -6.76
CA PRO A 274 -1.91 34.36 -5.54
C PRO A 274 -1.83 33.40 -4.34
N LYS A 275 -0.89 33.68 -3.43
CA LYS A 275 -0.77 32.97 -2.15
C LYS A 275 -2.12 33.09 -1.44
N SER A 276 -2.90 32.00 -1.43
CA SER A 276 -4.11 31.93 -0.66
C SER A 276 -3.77 31.92 0.82
N ASP A 277 -4.28 32.87 1.52
CA ASP A 277 -4.26 33.01 2.96
C ASP A 277 -4.73 31.74 3.66
N GLY A 278 -4.00 31.34 4.69
CA GLY A 278 -4.06 30.20 5.59
C GLY A 278 -5.37 29.44 5.82
N GLY A 279 -5.92 28.77 4.84
CA GLY A 279 -6.97 27.77 5.03
C GLY A 279 -6.42 26.35 4.94
N ARG A 280 -6.34 25.66 6.05
CA ARG A 280 -5.98 24.22 6.13
C ARG A 280 -6.99 23.41 5.31
N ARG A 281 -6.60 22.96 4.11
CA ARG A 281 -7.33 21.89 3.43
C ARG A 281 -6.87 20.55 4.04
N PRO A 282 -7.81 19.65 4.38
CA PRO A 282 -7.42 18.31 4.80
C PRO A 282 -6.71 17.61 3.63
N MET A 283 -5.48 17.16 3.83
CA MET A 283 -4.84 16.24 2.91
C MET A 283 -5.67 14.96 2.88
N GLY A 284 -6.22 14.63 1.72
CA GLY A 284 -6.76 13.30 1.45
C GLY A 284 -5.65 12.24 1.62
N PRO A 285 -5.99 11.04 2.07
CA PRO A 285 -5.00 9.98 2.26
C PRO A 285 -4.37 9.61 0.92
N PRO A 286 -3.05 9.31 0.89
CA PRO A 286 -2.39 8.81 -0.30
C PRO A 286 -3.02 7.48 -0.72
N PRO A 287 -3.17 7.21 -2.01
CA PRO A 287 -3.69 5.94 -2.49
C PRO A 287 -2.72 4.81 -2.10
N GLY A 288 -3.17 3.83 -1.34
CA GLY A 288 -2.46 2.58 -1.10
C GLY A 288 -1.83 2.35 0.27
N GLY A 289 -2.21 3.08 1.31
CA GLY A 289 -1.87 2.69 2.68
C GLY A 289 -2.88 1.68 3.23
N PHE A 290 -2.47 0.44 3.47
CA PHE A 290 -3.27 -0.53 4.20
C PHE A 290 -3.64 0.04 5.57
N ARG A 291 -4.90 0.39 5.75
CA ARG A 291 -5.47 0.62 7.08
C ARG A 291 -5.63 -0.75 7.74
N GLY A 292 -4.86 -1.00 8.78
CA GLY A 292 -5.22 -2.01 9.75
C GLY A 292 -6.64 -1.70 10.24
N GLY A 293 -7.58 -2.60 9.97
CA GLY A 293 -8.94 -2.52 10.50
C GLY A 293 -8.89 -2.55 12.03
N PRO A 294 -9.88 -1.96 12.70
CA PRO A 294 -10.01 -2.11 14.14
C PRO A 294 -10.23 -3.59 14.46
N GLY A 295 -9.43 -4.11 15.38
CA GLY A 295 -9.65 -5.43 15.95
C GLY A 295 -11.05 -5.54 16.55
N PRO A 296 -11.61 -6.77 16.61
CA PRO A 296 -12.92 -6.96 17.16
C PRO A 296 -12.98 -6.45 18.60
N ARG A 297 -13.95 -5.60 18.88
CA ARG A 297 -14.35 -5.28 20.25
C ARG A 297 -15.15 -6.48 20.77
N PHE A 298 -14.63 -7.13 21.73
CA PHE A 298 -15.40 -7.93 22.68
C PHE A 298 -15.47 -7.17 24.01
#